data_0a388b7b634dd846202a4385f880c8fd
#
_entry.id   0a388b7b634dd846202a4385f880c8fd
#
_cell.length_a   1.000
_cell.length_b   1.000
_cell.length_c   1.000
_cell.angle_alpha   90.00
_cell.angle_beta   90.00
_cell.angle_gamma   90.00
#
_symmetry.space_group_name_H-M   'P 1'
#
loop_
_entity.id
_entity.type
_entity.pdbx_description
1 polymer ?
#
loop_
_entity_poly.entity_id
_entity_poly.type
_entity_poly.pdbx_seq_one_letter_code
_entity_poly.pdbx_strand_id
1 'polypeptide(L)'
;RDVAPSRGLGDVYKRQAMASGEILQATALAFDTRRQLRFELGGVKAVMPFAQCADGAEAGTVRDIAVLTRVGRPTCFVIEGLDTDEDGAPCYRLSRAEAQRLCKAEYLDTLQPGDILPCTVTHIEPFGAFCDVGCGISALLPIDCMSVSRISSPADRVSVGQQILCAIKNRDVQGRFVLSIRELLGTWEENAAGFTVGETVVGIVRSVEEYGTFVEIAPNLAGLAETCPDLHPGQAVSVYIKNILPDKMKIKLVVVNKNLGQPLRFEPHYFVTRGRLKRWTYSTPQSRKQIETVF
;
A
#
# COMPACT_ATOMS: atom_id res chain seq x y z
N ARG A 1 -10.87 11.68 -2.54
CA ARG A 1 -11.87 11.93 -3.61
C ARG A 1 -12.00 10.67 -4.45
N ASP A 2 -13.21 10.21 -4.66
CA ASP A 2 -13.49 9.10 -5.58
C ASP A 2 -13.18 9.57 -7.00
N VAL A 3 -12.34 8.81 -7.70
CA VAL A 3 -12.02 9.08 -9.09
C VAL A 3 -13.08 8.37 -9.96
N ALA A 4 -13.84 9.12 -10.73
CA ALA A 4 -14.88 8.57 -11.56
C ALA A 4 -14.29 7.83 -12.79
N PRO A 5 -14.78 6.60 -13.10
CA PRO A 5 -14.36 5.91 -14.32
C PRO A 5 -14.98 6.58 -15.55
N SER A 6 -14.17 6.78 -16.57
CA SER A 6 -14.62 7.47 -17.81
C SER A 6 -15.45 6.62 -18.79
N ARG A 7 -15.70 5.34 -18.49
CA ARG A 7 -16.52 4.46 -19.35
C ARG A 7 -18.00 4.86 -19.30
N GLY A 8 -18.56 5.22 -20.44
CA GLY A 8 -19.98 5.56 -20.60
C GLY A 8 -20.35 7.01 -20.30
N LEU A 9 -19.37 7.91 -20.14
CA LEU A 9 -19.63 9.35 -19.93
C LEU A 9 -20.17 10.00 -21.20
N GLY A 10 -21.41 10.49 -21.12
CA GLY A 10 -21.99 11.32 -22.18
C GLY A 10 -21.25 12.65 -22.35
N ASP A 11 -21.41 13.31 -23.50
CA ASP A 11 -20.70 14.56 -23.81
C ASP A 11 -21.00 15.70 -22.83
N VAL A 12 -22.19 15.70 -22.26
CA VAL A 12 -22.62 16.68 -21.24
C VAL A 12 -21.73 16.53 -19.98
N TYR A 13 -21.54 15.30 -19.52
CA TYR A 13 -20.72 15.04 -18.33
C TYR A 13 -19.25 15.41 -18.55
N LYS A 14 -18.68 15.11 -19.72
CA LYS A 14 -17.29 15.47 -20.05
C LYS A 14 -17.07 16.98 -20.05
N ARG A 15 -18.04 17.76 -20.59
CA ARG A 15 -18.01 19.22 -20.54
C ARG A 15 -18.13 19.75 -19.11
N GLN A 16 -18.96 19.12 -18.30
CA GLN A 16 -19.12 19.48 -16.88
C GLN A 16 -17.83 19.17 -16.11
N ALA A 17 -17.23 17.98 -16.30
CA ALA A 17 -15.96 17.59 -15.68
C ALA A 17 -14.82 18.54 -16.11
N MET A 18 -14.79 18.96 -17.38
CA MET A 18 -13.84 19.95 -17.86
C MET A 18 -14.03 21.32 -17.18
N ALA A 19 -15.25 21.76 -17.00
CA ALA A 19 -15.55 23.03 -16.34
C ALA A 19 -15.28 23.02 -14.83
N SER A 20 -15.47 21.87 -14.17
CA SER A 20 -15.26 21.71 -12.72
C SER A 20 -13.83 21.31 -12.32
N GLY A 21 -12.98 20.93 -13.28
CA GLY A 21 -11.67 20.35 -13.01
C GLY A 21 -11.73 18.97 -12.32
N GLU A 22 -12.81 18.22 -12.54
CA GLU A 22 -12.99 16.91 -11.93
C GLU A 22 -11.92 15.92 -12.40
N ILE A 23 -11.37 15.15 -11.44
CA ILE A 23 -10.38 14.12 -11.74
C ILE A 23 -11.10 12.86 -12.24
N LEU A 24 -10.82 12.50 -13.49
CA LEU A 24 -11.32 11.31 -14.16
C LEU A 24 -10.23 10.25 -14.30
N GLN A 25 -10.63 9.03 -14.65
CA GLN A 25 -9.71 7.91 -14.89
C GLN A 25 -10.09 7.16 -16.16
N ALA A 26 -9.09 6.89 -17.00
CA ALA A 26 -9.21 5.98 -18.15
C ALA A 26 -7.92 5.20 -18.37
N THR A 27 -8.02 4.11 -19.13
CA THR A 27 -6.85 3.33 -19.53
C THR A 27 -6.14 4.01 -20.70
N ALA A 28 -4.84 4.26 -20.58
CA ALA A 28 -4.01 4.72 -21.68
C ALA A 28 -3.87 3.61 -22.71
N LEU A 29 -4.15 3.90 -23.99
CA LEU A 29 -4.16 2.93 -25.08
C LEU A 29 -2.80 2.74 -25.73
N ALA A 30 -2.07 3.83 -25.94
CA ALA A 30 -0.76 3.83 -26.61
C ALA A 30 0.04 5.06 -26.23
N PHE A 31 1.35 5.01 -26.49
CA PHE A 31 2.24 6.17 -26.52
C PHE A 31 2.72 6.35 -27.96
N ASP A 32 2.49 7.51 -28.53
CA ASP A 32 2.72 7.75 -29.96
C ASP A 32 4.08 8.43 -30.26
N THR A 33 4.37 8.56 -31.53
CA THR A 33 5.62 9.18 -32.02
C THR A 33 5.75 10.68 -31.71
N ARG A 34 4.65 11.33 -31.34
CA ARG A 34 4.61 12.73 -30.89
C ARG A 34 4.85 12.85 -29.38
N ARG A 35 5.20 11.74 -28.72
CA ARG A 35 5.39 11.68 -27.27
C ARG A 35 4.11 12.05 -26.50
N GLN A 36 2.97 11.45 -26.90
CA GLN A 36 1.68 11.64 -26.26
C GLN A 36 1.09 10.29 -25.86
N LEU A 37 0.47 10.22 -24.68
CA LEU A 37 -0.42 9.11 -24.33
C LEU A 37 -1.78 9.32 -25.00
N ARG A 38 -2.29 8.26 -25.61
CA ARG A 38 -3.58 8.24 -26.31
C ARG A 38 -4.63 7.55 -25.48
N PHE A 39 -5.84 8.12 -25.47
CA PHE A 39 -6.99 7.61 -24.76
C PHE A 39 -8.22 7.67 -25.67
N GLU A 40 -9.28 7.00 -25.23
CA GLU A 40 -10.62 7.12 -25.80
C GLU A 40 -11.64 7.38 -24.68
N LEU A 41 -12.40 8.42 -24.79
CA LEU A 41 -13.39 8.87 -23.83
C LEU A 41 -14.77 8.83 -24.46
N GLY A 42 -15.46 7.66 -24.36
CA GLY A 42 -16.81 7.49 -24.91
C GLY A 42 -16.89 7.79 -26.40
N GLY A 43 -16.02 7.17 -27.20
CA GLY A 43 -15.97 7.30 -28.65
C GLY A 43 -15.23 8.53 -29.18
N VAL A 44 -14.74 9.43 -28.29
CA VAL A 44 -13.97 10.61 -28.69
C VAL A 44 -12.49 10.37 -28.35
N LYS A 45 -11.59 10.67 -29.30
CA LYS A 45 -10.16 10.61 -29.08
C LYS A 45 -9.73 11.59 -27.99
N ALA A 46 -8.72 11.21 -27.21
CA ALA A 46 -8.10 12.12 -26.24
C ALA A 46 -6.60 11.87 -26.19
N VAL A 47 -5.84 12.93 -25.95
CA VAL A 47 -4.39 12.91 -25.91
C VAL A 47 -3.87 13.61 -24.66
N MET A 48 -2.76 13.08 -24.14
CA MET A 48 -2.03 13.66 -23.03
C MET A 48 -0.59 13.87 -23.47
N PRO A 49 -0.16 15.12 -23.75
CA PRO A 49 1.22 15.43 -24.10
C PRO A 49 2.20 14.98 -23.00
N PHE A 50 3.43 14.64 -23.37
CA PHE A 50 4.44 14.18 -22.42
C PHE A 50 4.60 15.12 -21.22
N ALA A 51 4.63 16.42 -21.45
CA ALA A 51 4.73 17.44 -20.41
C ALA A 51 3.58 17.37 -19.38
N GLN A 52 2.42 16.84 -19.78
CA GLN A 52 1.23 16.67 -18.93
C GLN A 52 1.07 15.25 -18.38
N CYS A 53 1.99 14.33 -18.67
CA CYS A 53 1.89 12.94 -18.22
C CYS A 53 2.23 12.74 -16.73
N ALA A 54 2.92 13.66 -16.10
CA ALA A 54 3.21 13.67 -14.68
C ALA A 54 3.62 15.06 -14.20
N ASP A 55 3.39 15.36 -12.93
CA ASP A 55 3.95 16.53 -12.27
C ASP A 55 5.48 16.47 -12.31
N GLY A 56 6.13 17.52 -12.84
CA GLY A 56 7.57 17.58 -13.11
C GLY A 56 8.00 17.06 -14.48
N ALA A 57 7.09 16.55 -15.32
CA ALA A 57 7.46 16.11 -16.68
C ALA A 57 7.90 17.28 -17.58
N GLU A 58 7.26 18.43 -17.46
CA GLU A 58 7.62 19.66 -18.15
C GLU A 58 9.02 20.17 -17.75
N ALA A 59 9.36 20.02 -16.45
CA ALA A 59 10.68 20.38 -15.92
C ALA A 59 11.78 19.34 -16.23
N GLY A 60 11.46 18.26 -16.96
CA GLY A 60 12.42 17.22 -17.34
C GLY A 60 12.85 16.28 -16.20
N THR A 61 12.15 16.30 -15.06
CA THR A 61 12.47 15.42 -13.92
C THR A 61 11.88 14.01 -14.05
N VAL A 62 10.98 13.81 -15.03
CA VAL A 62 10.31 12.53 -15.30
C VAL A 62 10.97 11.81 -16.47
N ARG A 63 11.36 10.55 -16.26
CA ARG A 63 11.95 9.71 -17.32
C ARG A 63 10.85 9.16 -18.23
N ASP A 64 11.16 8.98 -19.52
CA ASP A 64 10.25 8.44 -20.53
C ASP A 64 9.63 7.10 -20.11
N ILE A 65 10.41 6.23 -19.49
CA ILE A 65 9.94 4.93 -19.02
C ILE A 65 8.76 5.04 -18.01
N ALA A 66 8.73 6.08 -17.20
CA ALA A 66 7.65 6.30 -16.23
C ALA A 66 6.32 6.64 -16.92
N VAL A 67 6.38 7.23 -18.11
CA VAL A 67 5.21 7.51 -18.95
C VAL A 67 4.83 6.28 -19.79
N LEU A 68 5.80 5.63 -20.43
CA LEU A 68 5.59 4.43 -21.23
C LEU A 68 4.90 3.31 -20.44
N THR A 69 5.25 3.14 -19.18
CA THR A 69 4.63 2.14 -18.29
C THR A 69 3.17 2.43 -17.93
N ARG A 70 2.60 3.58 -18.35
CA ARG A 70 1.17 3.88 -18.20
C ARG A 70 0.30 3.21 -19.27
N VAL A 71 0.87 2.86 -20.42
CA VAL A 71 0.11 2.16 -21.48
C VAL A 71 -0.48 0.87 -20.92
N GLY A 72 -1.78 0.64 -21.17
CA GLY A 72 -2.54 -0.49 -20.65
C GLY A 72 -2.97 -0.34 -19.18
N ARG A 73 -2.68 0.79 -18.51
CA ARG A 73 -3.01 0.99 -17.10
C ARG A 73 -3.99 2.15 -16.89
N PRO A 74 -4.87 2.04 -15.89
CA PRO A 74 -5.71 3.16 -15.45
C PRO A 74 -4.85 4.37 -15.08
N THR A 75 -5.20 5.52 -15.61
CA THR A 75 -4.46 6.77 -15.44
C THR A 75 -5.45 7.87 -15.11
N CYS A 76 -5.20 8.61 -14.02
CA CYS A 76 -6.00 9.75 -13.61
C CYS A 76 -5.61 10.99 -14.41
N PHE A 77 -6.57 11.85 -14.70
CA PHE A 77 -6.36 13.11 -15.42
C PHE A 77 -7.51 14.08 -15.18
N VAL A 78 -7.28 15.32 -15.52
CA VAL A 78 -8.32 16.32 -15.77
C VAL A 78 -8.41 16.58 -17.27
N ILE A 79 -9.61 17.01 -17.75
CA ILE A 79 -9.77 17.47 -19.13
C ILE A 79 -9.45 18.96 -19.16
N GLU A 80 -8.38 19.34 -19.86
CA GLU A 80 -7.97 20.75 -19.99
C GLU A 80 -8.72 21.50 -21.10
N GLY A 81 -9.13 20.79 -22.15
CA GLY A 81 -9.79 21.40 -23.28
C GLY A 81 -10.26 20.39 -24.33
N LEU A 82 -10.98 20.92 -25.29
CA LEU A 82 -11.45 20.19 -26.47
C LEU A 82 -10.83 20.88 -27.70
N ASP A 83 -9.94 20.17 -28.37
CA ASP A 83 -9.27 20.62 -29.60
C ASP A 83 -9.78 19.79 -30.80
N THR A 84 -9.19 19.99 -31.95
CA THR A 84 -9.38 19.14 -33.12
C THR A 84 -8.09 18.38 -33.44
N ASP A 85 -8.24 17.11 -33.83
CA ASP A 85 -7.10 16.33 -34.34
C ASP A 85 -6.76 16.73 -35.81
N GLU A 86 -5.76 16.05 -36.40
CA GLU A 86 -5.32 16.33 -37.79
C GLU A 86 -6.40 16.06 -38.83
N ASP A 87 -7.34 15.18 -38.51
CA ASP A 87 -8.46 14.82 -39.38
C ASP A 87 -9.64 15.81 -39.21
N GLY A 88 -9.48 16.84 -38.37
CA GLY A 88 -10.54 17.79 -38.02
C GLY A 88 -11.58 17.24 -37.04
N ALA A 89 -11.35 16.07 -36.45
CA ALA A 89 -12.25 15.45 -35.48
C ALA A 89 -12.01 15.97 -34.06
N PRO A 90 -13.04 16.02 -33.20
CA PRO A 90 -12.91 16.43 -31.80
C PRO A 90 -11.89 15.56 -31.04
N CYS A 91 -11.01 16.20 -30.28
CA CYS A 91 -9.98 15.54 -29.49
C CYS A 91 -9.82 16.24 -28.13
N TYR A 92 -10.02 15.51 -27.03
CA TYR A 92 -9.80 16.07 -25.69
C TYR A 92 -8.30 16.15 -25.36
N ARG A 93 -7.90 17.26 -24.76
CA ARG A 93 -6.56 17.42 -24.17
C ARG A 93 -6.63 17.12 -22.67
N LEU A 94 -5.78 16.19 -22.23
CA LEU A 94 -5.76 15.68 -20.86
C LEU A 94 -4.48 16.08 -20.13
N SER A 95 -4.59 16.27 -18.81
CA SER A 95 -3.45 16.51 -17.93
C SER A 95 -3.51 15.63 -16.69
N ARG A 96 -2.53 14.74 -16.55
CA ARG A 96 -2.27 14.02 -15.30
C ARG A 96 -1.47 14.88 -14.32
N ALA A 97 -0.59 15.75 -14.82
CA ALA A 97 0.16 16.68 -14.00
C ALA A 97 -0.76 17.57 -13.17
N GLU A 98 -1.82 18.11 -13.79
CA GLU A 98 -2.83 18.89 -13.08
C GLU A 98 -3.64 18.06 -12.11
N ALA A 99 -4.08 16.85 -12.50
CA ALA A 99 -4.76 15.94 -11.57
C ALA A 99 -3.90 15.62 -10.33
N GLN A 100 -2.59 15.46 -10.49
CA GLN A 100 -1.67 15.26 -9.38
C GLN A 100 -1.52 16.51 -8.50
N ARG A 101 -1.45 17.71 -9.11
CA ARG A 101 -1.40 18.98 -8.37
C ARG A 101 -2.66 19.20 -7.53
N LEU A 102 -3.84 18.98 -8.12
CA LEU A 102 -5.11 19.05 -7.41
C LEU A 102 -5.20 18.01 -6.28
N CYS A 103 -4.82 16.77 -6.54
CA CYS A 103 -4.80 15.72 -5.52
C CYS A 103 -3.88 16.07 -4.34
N LYS A 104 -2.71 16.65 -4.61
CA LYS A 104 -1.81 17.16 -3.56
C LYS A 104 -2.46 18.28 -2.77
N ALA A 105 -2.87 19.35 -3.44
CA ALA A 105 -3.36 20.58 -2.80
C ALA A 105 -4.66 20.35 -1.99
N GLU A 106 -5.62 19.60 -2.54
CA GLU A 106 -6.93 19.43 -1.94
C GLU A 106 -7.02 18.25 -0.96
N TYR A 107 -6.10 17.28 -1.05
CA TYR A 107 -6.16 16.08 -0.23
C TYR A 107 -4.84 15.81 0.51
N LEU A 108 -3.75 15.52 -0.20
CA LEU A 108 -2.54 15.03 0.46
C LEU A 108 -1.88 16.08 1.36
N ASP A 109 -1.94 17.36 1.00
CA ASP A 109 -1.32 18.43 1.82
C ASP A 109 -2.14 18.78 3.07
N THR A 110 -3.40 18.35 3.14
CA THR A 110 -4.23 18.46 4.34
C THR A 110 -3.92 17.37 5.38
N LEU A 111 -3.26 16.28 4.97
CA LEU A 111 -2.96 15.15 5.83
C LEU A 111 -1.71 15.39 6.67
N GLN A 112 -1.75 14.88 7.90
CA GLN A 112 -0.69 15.01 8.91
C GLN A 112 -0.20 13.62 9.35
N PRO A 113 0.97 13.52 10.01
CA PRO A 113 1.40 12.29 10.65
C PRO A 113 0.30 11.69 11.53
N GLY A 114 0.13 10.38 11.44
CA GLY A 114 -0.91 9.62 12.11
C GLY A 114 -2.25 9.51 11.37
N ASP A 115 -2.50 10.33 10.33
CA ASP A 115 -3.71 10.17 9.52
C ASP A 115 -3.68 8.86 8.75
N ILE A 116 -4.84 8.19 8.71
CA ILE A 116 -5.03 6.92 8.04
C ILE A 116 -5.62 7.18 6.66
N LEU A 117 -4.99 6.59 5.64
CA LEU A 117 -5.44 6.72 4.26
C LEU A 117 -5.40 5.36 3.54
N PRO A 118 -6.30 5.13 2.57
CA PRO A 118 -6.21 4.01 1.66
C PRO A 118 -5.10 4.25 0.64
N CYS A 119 -4.40 3.19 0.26
CA CYS A 119 -3.44 3.24 -0.83
C CYS A 119 -3.39 1.90 -1.58
N THR A 120 -2.84 1.91 -2.77
CA THR A 120 -2.68 0.71 -3.61
C THR A 120 -1.21 0.40 -3.77
N VAL A 121 -0.81 -0.83 -3.45
CA VAL A 121 0.58 -1.28 -3.64
C VAL A 121 0.89 -1.37 -5.13
N THR A 122 1.88 -0.61 -5.58
CA THR A 122 2.26 -0.54 -7.00
C THR A 122 3.51 -1.33 -7.35
N HIS A 123 4.43 -1.44 -6.40
CA HIS A 123 5.71 -2.12 -6.58
C HIS A 123 6.28 -2.58 -5.24
N ILE A 124 7.02 -3.69 -5.26
CA ILE A 124 7.66 -4.26 -4.06
C ILE A 124 9.16 -4.38 -4.30
N GLU A 125 9.93 -3.84 -3.35
CA GLU A 125 11.39 -3.92 -3.29
C GLU A 125 11.82 -4.60 -1.98
N PRO A 126 13.03 -5.11 -1.84
CA PRO A 126 13.48 -5.76 -0.61
C PRO A 126 13.37 -4.88 0.65
N PHE A 127 13.51 -3.56 0.50
CA PHE A 127 13.47 -2.59 1.61
C PHE A 127 12.06 -2.06 1.93
N GLY A 128 11.06 -2.34 1.09
CA GLY A 128 9.71 -1.83 1.30
C GLY A 128 8.82 -1.96 0.06
N ALA A 129 7.61 -1.40 0.15
CA ALA A 129 6.66 -1.32 -0.95
C ALA A 129 6.40 0.14 -1.33
N PHE A 130 6.23 0.39 -2.62
CA PHE A 130 5.72 1.66 -3.12
C PHE A 130 4.20 1.57 -3.24
N CYS A 131 3.54 2.61 -2.76
CA CYS A 131 2.08 2.69 -2.73
C CYS A 131 1.60 3.95 -3.46
N ASP A 132 0.55 3.82 -4.25
CA ASP A 132 -0.19 4.93 -4.82
C ASP A 132 -1.16 5.46 -3.76
N VAL A 133 -0.97 6.71 -3.34
CA VAL A 133 -1.80 7.40 -2.34
C VAL A 133 -2.84 8.33 -2.97
N GLY A 134 -2.96 8.30 -4.28
CA GLY A 134 -3.89 9.07 -5.09
C GLY A 134 -3.25 9.58 -6.37
N CYS A 135 -3.97 9.50 -7.50
CA CYS A 135 -3.56 9.97 -8.82
C CYS A 135 -2.18 9.48 -9.31
N GLY A 136 -1.73 8.32 -8.82
CA GLY A 136 -0.41 7.78 -9.11
C GLY A 136 0.73 8.49 -8.40
N ILE A 137 0.46 9.19 -7.30
CA ILE A 137 1.46 9.79 -6.43
C ILE A 137 2.02 8.70 -5.53
N SER A 138 3.34 8.52 -5.61
CA SER A 138 4.03 7.42 -4.92
C SER A 138 4.41 7.79 -3.50
N ALA A 139 4.17 6.86 -2.56
CA ALA A 139 4.63 6.90 -1.18
C ALA A 139 5.41 5.62 -0.87
N LEU A 140 6.27 5.65 0.14
CA LEU A 140 7.06 4.49 0.56
C LEU A 140 6.48 3.89 1.84
N LEU A 141 6.27 2.58 1.83
CA LEU A 141 5.98 1.76 3.00
C LEU A 141 7.22 0.90 3.31
N PRO A 142 8.12 1.32 4.22
CA PRO A 142 9.31 0.58 4.57
C PRO A 142 9.00 -0.76 5.23
N ILE A 143 9.87 -1.76 5.08
CA ILE A 143 9.67 -3.10 5.62
C ILE A 143 9.55 -3.10 7.16
N ASP A 144 10.28 -2.24 7.85
CA ASP A 144 10.23 -2.07 9.30
C ASP A 144 8.95 -1.39 9.81
N CYS A 145 8.18 -0.78 8.89
CA CYS A 145 6.88 -0.19 9.15
C CYS A 145 5.70 -1.12 8.81
N MET A 146 5.98 -2.35 8.35
CA MET A 146 4.93 -3.30 7.97
C MET A 146 4.47 -4.19 9.11
N SER A 147 5.35 -4.50 10.06
CA SER A 147 5.06 -5.43 11.16
C SER A 147 6.02 -5.21 12.32
N VAL A 148 5.57 -5.51 13.54
CA VAL A 148 6.42 -5.68 14.71
C VAL A 148 7.15 -7.03 14.63
N SER A 149 6.49 -8.05 14.13
CA SER A 149 7.12 -9.33 13.83
C SER A 149 8.11 -9.18 12.70
N ARG A 150 9.27 -9.80 12.83
CA ARG A 150 10.29 -9.79 11.79
C ARG A 150 9.77 -10.51 10.55
N ILE A 151 9.86 -9.86 9.41
CA ILE A 151 9.52 -10.41 8.09
C ILE A 151 10.74 -10.37 7.19
N SER A 152 10.85 -11.32 6.28
CA SER A 152 12.00 -11.44 5.36
C SER A 152 11.83 -10.61 4.10
N SER A 153 10.59 -10.36 3.73
CA SER A 153 10.22 -9.62 2.52
C SER A 153 8.93 -8.83 2.74
N PRO A 154 8.78 -7.67 2.13
CA PRO A 154 7.48 -6.97 2.09
C PRO A 154 6.35 -7.82 1.49
N ALA A 155 6.68 -8.75 0.58
CA ALA A 155 5.73 -9.70 0.02
C ALA A 155 5.10 -10.65 1.06
N ASP A 156 5.70 -10.78 2.25
CA ASP A 156 5.10 -11.50 3.38
C ASP A 156 3.83 -10.82 3.93
N ARG A 157 3.63 -9.54 3.61
CA ARG A 157 2.48 -8.72 4.10
C ARG A 157 1.58 -8.21 3.00
N VAL A 158 2.14 -7.77 1.89
CA VAL A 158 1.41 -7.07 0.84
C VAL A 158 1.70 -7.66 -0.54
N SER A 159 0.77 -7.47 -1.49
CA SER A 159 0.93 -7.85 -2.90
C SER A 159 0.78 -6.62 -3.79
N VAL A 160 1.42 -6.66 -4.95
CA VAL A 160 1.19 -5.65 -5.99
C VAL A 160 -0.29 -5.68 -6.42
N GLY A 161 -0.90 -4.50 -6.50
CA GLY A 161 -2.32 -4.31 -6.79
C GLY A 161 -3.24 -4.38 -5.58
N GLN A 162 -2.74 -4.79 -4.40
CA GLN A 162 -3.54 -4.84 -3.18
C GLN A 162 -3.88 -3.44 -2.67
N GLN A 163 -5.15 -3.23 -2.32
CA GLN A 163 -5.58 -2.05 -1.57
C GLN A 163 -5.36 -2.30 -0.08
N ILE A 164 -4.68 -1.37 0.58
CA ILE A 164 -4.34 -1.43 1.99
C ILE A 164 -4.63 -0.10 2.68
N LEU A 165 -4.79 -0.13 4.00
CA LEU A 165 -4.82 1.06 4.84
C LEU A 165 -3.43 1.29 5.42
N CYS A 166 -2.99 2.54 5.42
CA CYS A 166 -1.73 2.96 6.02
C CYS A 166 -1.92 4.20 6.89
N ALA A 167 -1.12 4.33 7.94
CA ALA A 167 -0.93 5.59 8.65
C ALA A 167 0.26 6.35 8.02
N ILE A 168 0.17 7.66 7.94
CA ILE A 168 1.30 8.51 7.56
C ILE A 168 2.27 8.58 8.74
N LYS A 169 3.50 8.10 8.57
CA LYS A 169 4.53 8.20 9.60
C LYS A 169 5.17 9.58 9.61
N ASN A 170 5.64 10.01 8.46
CA ASN A 170 6.23 11.33 8.22
C ASN A 170 6.28 11.64 6.71
N ARG A 171 6.94 12.75 6.36
CA ARG A 171 7.39 13.02 4.98
C ARG A 171 8.91 12.93 4.91
N ASP A 172 9.42 12.40 3.81
CA ASP A 172 10.86 12.38 3.54
C ASP A 172 11.38 13.78 3.15
N VAL A 173 12.69 13.88 2.93
CA VAL A 173 13.35 15.14 2.51
C VAL A 173 12.84 15.70 1.17
N GLN A 174 12.16 14.88 0.37
CA GLN A 174 11.55 15.26 -0.91
C GLN A 174 10.04 15.55 -0.76
N GLY A 175 9.52 15.53 0.46
CA GLY A 175 8.10 15.77 0.76
C GLY A 175 7.18 14.57 0.47
N ARG A 176 7.72 13.39 0.12
CA ARG A 176 6.92 12.18 -0.12
C ARG A 176 6.53 11.53 1.19
N PHE A 177 5.34 10.93 1.23
CA PHE A 177 4.90 10.21 2.42
C PHE A 177 5.74 8.94 2.66
N VAL A 178 6.09 8.76 3.93
CA VAL A 178 6.53 7.49 4.50
C VAL A 178 5.36 6.91 5.27
N LEU A 179 4.96 5.71 4.91
CA LEU A 179 3.76 5.03 5.41
C LEU A 179 4.10 3.98 6.46
N SER A 180 3.12 3.61 7.27
CA SER A 180 3.22 2.49 8.20
C SER A 180 1.88 1.78 8.31
N ILE A 181 1.90 0.44 8.40
CA ILE A 181 0.71 -0.38 8.66
C ILE A 181 0.77 -1.07 10.01
N ARG A 182 1.95 -1.23 10.61
CA ARG A 182 2.13 -2.00 11.85
C ARG A 182 1.29 -1.46 13.01
N GLU A 183 1.08 -0.15 13.08
CA GLU A 183 0.30 0.51 14.11
C GLU A 183 -1.21 0.25 13.96
N LEU A 184 -1.64 -0.09 12.74
CA LEU A 184 -3.03 -0.44 12.44
C LEU A 184 -3.35 -1.90 12.74
N LEU A 185 -2.32 -2.76 12.86
CA LEU A 185 -2.44 -4.20 13.10
C LEU A 185 -2.58 -4.56 14.59
N GLY A 186 -2.86 -3.58 15.44
CA GLY A 186 -3.15 -3.78 16.86
C GLY A 186 -1.93 -3.85 17.76
N THR A 187 -2.20 -3.78 19.06
CA THR A 187 -1.26 -3.96 20.16
C THR A 187 -0.95 -5.44 20.37
N TRP A 188 0.03 -5.75 21.23
CA TRP A 188 0.31 -7.13 21.61
C TRP A 188 -0.91 -7.79 22.25
N GLU A 189 -1.59 -7.10 23.17
CA GLU A 189 -2.77 -7.61 23.89
C GLU A 189 -3.95 -7.87 22.94
N GLU A 190 -4.24 -6.93 22.03
CA GLU A 190 -5.32 -7.09 21.04
C GLU A 190 -5.09 -8.31 20.15
N ASN A 191 -3.85 -8.52 19.69
CA ASN A 191 -3.51 -9.68 18.89
C ASN A 191 -3.53 -10.98 19.70
N ALA A 192 -3.03 -10.97 20.94
CA ALA A 192 -2.98 -12.15 21.79
C ALA A 192 -4.37 -12.58 22.30
N ALA A 193 -5.33 -11.64 22.39
CA ALA A 193 -6.70 -11.93 22.83
C ALA A 193 -7.45 -12.89 21.90
N GLY A 194 -7.00 -13.03 20.65
CA GLY A 194 -7.56 -14.00 19.70
C GLY A 194 -7.11 -15.44 19.93
N PHE A 195 -6.25 -15.72 20.92
CA PHE A 195 -5.64 -17.02 21.13
C PHE A 195 -5.81 -17.53 22.56
N THR A 196 -5.92 -18.86 22.71
CA THR A 196 -6.12 -19.52 23.99
C THR A 196 -5.02 -20.56 24.23
N VAL A 197 -4.57 -20.66 25.50
CA VAL A 197 -3.66 -21.75 25.91
C VAL A 197 -4.35 -23.09 25.71
N GLY A 198 -3.65 -24.04 25.09
CA GLY A 198 -4.19 -25.37 24.81
C GLY A 198 -4.72 -25.55 23.38
N GLU A 199 -4.85 -24.48 22.60
CA GLU A 199 -5.27 -24.62 21.20
C GLU A 199 -4.10 -24.87 20.24
N THR A 200 -4.41 -25.43 19.09
CA THR A 200 -3.48 -25.65 17.99
C THR A 200 -3.87 -24.74 16.83
N VAL A 201 -2.91 -23.93 16.35
CA VAL A 201 -3.12 -22.94 15.30
C VAL A 201 -2.08 -23.10 14.20
N VAL A 202 -2.35 -22.52 13.04
CA VAL A 202 -1.38 -22.44 11.97
C VAL A 202 -0.45 -21.24 12.19
N GLY A 203 0.80 -21.35 11.76
CA GLY A 203 1.76 -20.28 11.84
C GLY A 203 2.77 -20.35 10.71
N ILE A 204 3.55 -19.29 10.56
CA ILE A 204 4.62 -19.17 9.58
C ILE A 204 5.95 -19.05 10.32
N VAL A 205 6.90 -19.93 10.01
CA VAL A 205 8.27 -19.83 10.53
C VAL A 205 8.90 -18.54 10.02
N ARG A 206 9.39 -17.70 10.94
CA ARG A 206 10.08 -16.43 10.59
C ARG A 206 11.58 -16.52 10.73
N SER A 207 12.05 -17.22 11.74
CA SER A 207 13.50 -17.55 11.86
C SER A 207 13.69 -18.81 12.69
N VAL A 208 14.82 -19.48 12.47
CA VAL A 208 15.30 -20.61 13.26
C VAL A 208 16.64 -20.20 13.87
N GLU A 209 16.66 -20.07 15.19
CA GLU A 209 17.80 -19.64 15.97
C GLU A 209 18.28 -20.79 16.88
N GLU A 210 19.47 -20.71 17.42
CA GLU A 210 20.00 -21.75 18.33
C GLU A 210 19.13 -21.95 19.58
N TYR A 211 18.49 -20.88 20.05
CA TYR A 211 17.64 -20.87 21.27
C TYR A 211 16.15 -21.07 21.00
N GLY A 212 15.74 -21.24 19.73
CA GLY A 212 14.35 -21.50 19.40
C GLY A 212 13.96 -21.08 17.99
N THR A 213 12.77 -21.54 17.60
CA THR A 213 12.13 -21.23 16.31
C THR A 213 11.04 -20.20 16.53
N PHE A 214 11.16 -19.04 15.86
CA PHE A 214 10.12 -18.03 15.86
C PHE A 214 9.05 -18.37 14.84
N VAL A 215 7.82 -18.47 15.32
CA VAL A 215 6.64 -18.75 14.49
C VAL A 215 5.64 -17.63 14.67
N GLU A 216 5.31 -16.98 13.58
CA GLU A 216 4.25 -15.97 13.54
C GLU A 216 2.90 -16.66 13.44
N ILE A 217 1.98 -16.33 14.34
CA ILE A 217 0.62 -16.88 14.41
C ILE A 217 -0.45 -15.87 13.99
N ALA A 218 -0.10 -14.59 13.97
CA ALA A 218 -0.89 -13.50 13.37
C ALA A 218 0.05 -12.36 12.95
N PRO A 219 -0.33 -11.45 12.04
CA PRO A 219 0.40 -10.21 11.81
C PRO A 219 0.67 -9.50 13.14
N ASN A 220 1.88 -9.01 13.36
CA ASN A 220 2.34 -8.45 14.64
C ASN A 220 2.45 -9.41 15.82
N LEU A 221 2.16 -10.70 15.71
CA LEU A 221 2.22 -11.63 16.83
C LEU A 221 3.03 -12.87 16.46
N ALA A 222 4.17 -13.05 17.11
CA ALA A 222 5.01 -14.24 16.99
C ALA A 222 5.22 -14.91 18.36
N GLY A 223 5.27 -16.23 18.35
CA GLY A 223 5.65 -17.05 19.50
C GLY A 223 7.01 -17.73 19.26
N LEU A 224 7.53 -18.33 20.32
CA LEU A 224 8.79 -19.07 20.34
C LEU A 224 8.52 -20.54 20.63
N ALA A 225 8.90 -21.41 19.72
CA ALA A 225 8.97 -22.85 19.87
C ALA A 225 10.42 -23.30 20.17
N GLU A 226 10.57 -24.58 20.57
CA GLU A 226 11.89 -25.21 20.66
C GLU A 226 12.58 -25.22 19.29
N THR A 227 13.89 -25.24 19.29
CA THR A 227 14.67 -25.23 18.04
C THR A 227 14.35 -26.45 17.19
N CYS A 228 13.95 -26.17 15.95
CA CYS A 228 13.66 -27.17 14.92
C CYS A 228 14.54 -26.90 13.70
N PRO A 229 15.73 -27.52 13.60
CA PRO A 229 16.68 -27.26 12.52
C PRO A 229 16.16 -27.57 11.11
N ASP A 230 15.17 -28.47 11.01
CA ASP A 230 14.58 -28.90 9.73
C ASP A 230 13.56 -27.88 9.17
N LEU A 231 13.26 -26.83 9.93
CA LEU A 231 12.32 -25.78 9.50
C LEU A 231 13.04 -24.64 8.80
N HIS A 232 12.34 -24.01 7.88
CA HIS A 232 12.87 -22.90 7.10
C HIS A 232 11.98 -21.67 7.18
N PRO A 233 12.52 -20.43 7.14
CA PRO A 233 11.73 -19.21 7.05
C PRO A 233 10.72 -19.27 5.90
N GLY A 234 9.47 -18.84 6.16
CA GLY A 234 8.35 -18.89 5.22
C GLY A 234 7.54 -20.19 5.24
N GLN A 235 8.03 -21.24 5.92
CA GLN A 235 7.33 -22.51 6.00
C GLN A 235 6.09 -22.41 6.90
N ALA A 236 4.96 -22.96 6.42
CA ALA A 236 3.73 -23.08 7.19
C ALA A 236 3.79 -24.29 8.10
N VAL A 237 3.47 -24.09 9.38
CA VAL A 237 3.49 -25.12 10.43
C VAL A 237 2.23 -25.06 11.28
N SER A 238 1.89 -26.17 11.93
CA SER A 238 0.90 -26.20 12.99
C SER A 238 1.61 -26.16 14.34
N VAL A 239 1.18 -25.25 15.20
CA VAL A 239 1.76 -25.06 16.54
C VAL A 239 0.70 -25.12 17.62
N TYR A 240 1.05 -25.77 18.73
CA TYR A 240 0.25 -25.81 19.94
C TYR A 240 0.67 -24.66 20.86
N ILE A 241 -0.28 -23.91 21.40
CA ILE A 241 -0.03 -22.80 22.32
C ILE A 241 0.11 -23.35 23.74
N LYS A 242 1.36 -23.46 24.20
CA LYS A 242 1.68 -23.98 25.52
C LYS A 242 1.44 -22.96 26.63
N ASN A 243 1.77 -21.69 26.37
CA ASN A 243 1.61 -20.62 27.37
C ASN A 243 1.59 -19.24 26.70
N ILE A 244 0.82 -18.32 27.27
CA ILE A 244 0.75 -16.90 26.88
C ILE A 244 1.18 -16.08 28.11
N LEU A 245 2.23 -15.26 27.97
CA LEU A 245 2.86 -14.50 29.05
C LEU A 245 2.81 -12.99 28.73
N PRO A 246 1.73 -12.29 29.10
CA PRO A 246 1.54 -10.86 28.75
C PRO A 246 2.65 -9.98 29.30
N ASP A 247 3.07 -10.16 30.54
CA ASP A 247 4.12 -9.35 31.19
C ASP A 247 5.45 -9.35 30.44
N LYS A 248 5.68 -10.40 29.66
CA LYS A 248 6.91 -10.59 28.87
C LYS A 248 6.68 -10.46 27.38
N MET A 249 5.46 -10.24 26.94
CA MET A 249 5.02 -10.29 25.54
C MET A 249 5.53 -11.58 24.85
N LYS A 250 5.35 -12.73 25.49
CA LYS A 250 5.85 -14.01 24.98
C LYS A 250 4.73 -15.03 24.86
N ILE A 251 4.73 -15.73 23.74
CA ILE A 251 3.91 -16.92 23.52
C ILE A 251 4.85 -18.11 23.37
N LYS A 252 4.66 -19.12 24.21
CA LYS A 252 5.41 -20.38 24.10
C LYS A 252 4.62 -21.34 23.23
N LEU A 253 5.29 -21.85 22.21
CA LEU A 253 4.71 -22.73 21.20
C LEU A 253 5.39 -24.10 21.22
N VAL A 254 4.69 -25.12 20.72
CA VAL A 254 5.24 -26.42 20.39
C VAL A 254 4.85 -26.74 18.95
N VAL A 255 5.82 -27.06 18.10
CA VAL A 255 5.55 -27.45 16.71
C VAL A 255 4.95 -28.84 16.71
N VAL A 256 3.71 -28.95 16.21
CA VAL A 256 2.96 -30.22 16.13
C VAL A 256 3.08 -30.85 14.75
N ASN A 257 2.97 -30.02 13.69
CA ASN A 257 3.12 -30.48 12.32
C ASN A 257 4.05 -29.53 11.57
N LYS A 258 5.12 -30.08 10.98
CA LYS A 258 6.14 -29.32 10.27
C LYS A 258 5.78 -29.04 8.80
N ASN A 259 4.77 -29.71 8.24
CA ASN A 259 4.45 -29.58 6.84
C ASN A 259 2.93 -29.54 6.63
N LEU A 260 2.39 -28.36 6.33
CA LEU A 260 1.00 -28.17 5.99
C LEU A 260 0.70 -28.26 4.49
N GLY A 261 1.73 -28.51 3.66
CA GLY A 261 1.57 -28.79 2.23
C GLY A 261 1.19 -27.59 1.36
N GLN A 262 0.87 -26.45 1.95
CA GLN A 262 0.51 -25.22 1.22
C GLN A 262 1.19 -24.00 1.84
N PRO A 263 1.60 -23.02 1.01
CA PRO A 263 2.10 -21.75 1.51
C PRO A 263 0.96 -21.01 2.24
N LEU A 264 1.27 -20.51 3.42
CA LEU A 264 0.38 -19.68 4.22
C LEU A 264 0.82 -18.22 4.12
N ARG A 265 -0.14 -17.32 4.02
CA ARG A 265 0.07 -15.89 4.14
C ARG A 265 -1.02 -15.30 5.02
N PHE A 266 -0.61 -14.45 5.95
CA PHE A 266 -1.55 -13.69 6.75
C PHE A 266 -1.93 -12.39 6.04
N GLU A 267 -3.23 -12.19 5.83
CA GLU A 267 -3.76 -10.90 5.41
C GLU A 267 -3.72 -9.91 6.57
N PRO A 268 -3.47 -8.62 6.32
CA PRO A 268 -3.52 -7.61 7.36
C PRO A 268 -4.92 -7.53 8.00
N HIS A 269 -5.00 -7.74 9.30
CA HIS A 269 -6.20 -7.50 10.07
C HIS A 269 -6.07 -6.15 10.79
N TYR A 270 -6.93 -5.20 10.43
CA TYR A 270 -6.85 -3.84 10.93
C TYR A 270 -7.72 -3.65 12.18
N PHE A 271 -7.12 -3.29 13.30
CA PHE A 271 -7.82 -2.87 14.51
C PHE A 271 -8.22 -1.40 14.45
N VAL A 272 -7.47 -0.59 13.69
CA VAL A 272 -7.76 0.82 13.46
C VAL A 272 -7.88 1.06 11.97
N THR A 273 -9.02 1.58 11.53
CA THR A 273 -9.34 1.75 10.10
C THR A 273 -9.57 3.20 9.67
N ARG A 274 -9.67 4.14 10.62
CA ARG A 274 -9.97 5.56 10.35
C ARG A 274 -9.50 6.47 11.48
N GLY A 275 -9.41 7.76 11.17
CA GLY A 275 -9.03 8.80 12.12
C GLY A 275 -7.54 9.10 12.09
N ARG A 276 -7.03 9.66 13.17
CA ARG A 276 -5.62 10.05 13.35
C ARG A 276 -5.06 9.44 14.63
N LEU A 277 -3.98 8.69 14.47
CA LEU A 277 -3.18 8.17 15.58
C LEU A 277 -2.23 9.27 16.06
N LYS A 278 -2.25 9.61 17.34
CA LYS A 278 -1.25 10.51 17.96
C LYS A 278 -0.10 9.70 18.55
N ARG A 279 -0.41 8.58 19.13
CA ARG A 279 0.53 7.62 19.72
C ARG A 279 -0.06 6.22 19.60
N TRP A 280 0.81 5.25 19.41
CA TRP A 280 0.49 3.84 19.47
C TRP A 280 1.57 3.14 20.28
N THR A 281 1.16 2.29 21.21
CA THR A 281 2.05 1.49 22.04
C THR A 281 1.70 0.02 21.86
N TYR A 282 2.63 -0.72 21.27
CA TYR A 282 2.46 -2.15 21.07
C TYR A 282 2.62 -2.94 22.36
N SER A 283 3.56 -2.51 23.20
CA SER A 283 3.98 -3.23 24.39
C SER A 283 2.96 -3.17 25.50
N THR A 284 2.84 -4.28 26.25
CA THR A 284 2.09 -4.31 27.50
C THR A 284 2.73 -3.40 28.55
N PRO A 285 1.97 -2.83 29.49
CA PRO A 285 2.50 -1.92 30.52
C PRO A 285 3.62 -2.52 31.36
N GLN A 286 3.59 -3.84 31.59
CA GLN A 286 4.55 -4.56 32.42
C GLN A 286 5.81 -4.98 31.66
N SER A 287 5.80 -4.87 30.32
CA SER A 287 6.94 -5.29 29.51
C SER A 287 8.15 -4.37 29.70
N ARG A 288 9.32 -4.98 29.88
CA ARG A 288 10.59 -4.23 29.90
C ARG A 288 10.97 -3.59 28.57
N LYS A 289 10.53 -4.19 27.47
CA LYS A 289 10.75 -3.69 26.12
C LYS A 289 9.55 -2.85 25.70
N GLN A 290 9.76 -1.56 25.52
CA GLN A 290 8.72 -0.68 25.00
C GLN A 290 8.90 -0.51 23.49
N ILE A 291 7.81 -0.78 22.76
CA ILE A 291 7.68 -0.56 21.31
C ILE A 291 6.52 0.39 21.13
N GLU A 292 6.83 1.59 20.67
CA GLU A 292 5.84 2.64 20.46
C GLU A 292 6.14 3.45 19.19
N THR A 293 5.13 4.11 18.69
CA THR A 293 5.23 5.14 17.65
C THR A 293 4.51 6.39 18.14
N VAL A 294 5.18 7.53 18.04
CA VAL A 294 4.61 8.86 18.23
C VAL A 294 4.59 9.52 16.86
N PHE A 295 3.43 9.98 16.44
CA PHE A 295 3.22 10.61 15.14
C PHE A 295 3.36 12.12 15.19
#